data_ceab97a3330c80a6d96ef309eb594114
#
_entry.id   ceab97a3330c80a6d96ef309eb594114
#
_cell.length_a   1.000
_cell.length_b   1.000
_cell.length_c   1.000
_cell.angle_alpha   90.00
_cell.angle_beta   90.00
_cell.angle_gamma   90.00
#
_symmetry.space_group_name_H-M   'P 1'
#
loop_
_entity.id
_entity.type
_entity.pdbx_description
1 polymer ?
#
loop_
_entity_poly.entity_id
_entity_poly.type
_entity_poly.pdbx_seq_one_letter_code
_entity_poly.pdbx_strand_id
1 'polypeptide(L)'
;MLIAAAGIPKFFPAISPRRGVELGLVAVVIGIVILLTTLDVDASASVVTVPLLLIGLGFGGLASQLGAVTVSAVPDEQSPEVGGLQNTATQFGASIGTALAGAILITSLTASFLSGIAQNPDVPPEVTSQANVELANGIPFISDADLETALQEAGASPAITQAVVDENEQARLDGLRSALALLALIAVVALFFTRRIPDRQPGAAVAGGSSP
;
A
#
# COMPACT_ATOMS: atom_id res chain seq x y z
N MET A 1 -12.11 -1.39 7.90
CA MET A 1 -12.44 -0.03 7.42
C MET A 1 -13.82 0.46 7.91
N LEU A 2 -14.92 -0.18 7.58
CA LEU A 2 -16.30 0.27 7.94
C LEU A 2 -16.51 0.45 9.45
N ILE A 3 -16.03 -0.49 10.27
CA ILE A 3 -16.15 -0.43 11.73
C ILE A 3 -15.38 0.78 12.31
N ALA A 4 -14.21 1.10 11.77
CA ALA A 4 -13.42 2.24 12.20
C ALA A 4 -14.03 3.56 11.73
N ALA A 5 -14.53 3.63 10.49
CA ALA A 5 -15.16 4.83 9.95
C ALA A 5 -16.44 5.22 10.70
N ALA A 6 -17.25 4.25 11.13
CA ALA A 6 -18.47 4.49 11.90
C ALA A 6 -18.22 4.57 13.43
N GLY A 7 -17.19 3.90 13.93
CA GLY A 7 -16.89 3.80 15.36
C GLY A 7 -16.15 5.02 15.92
N ILE A 8 -15.17 5.54 15.20
CA ILE A 8 -14.33 6.65 15.69
C ILE A 8 -15.15 7.87 16.11
N PRO A 9 -16.11 8.38 15.30
CA PRO A 9 -16.93 9.53 15.71
C PRO A 9 -17.81 9.23 16.91
N LYS A 10 -18.25 7.97 17.07
CA LYS A 10 -19.16 7.56 18.15
C LYS A 10 -18.45 7.33 19.48
N PHE A 11 -17.24 6.74 19.45
CA PHE A 11 -16.48 6.41 20.66
C PHE A 11 -15.51 7.53 21.11
N PHE A 12 -15.11 8.39 20.19
CA PHE A 12 -14.16 9.46 20.44
C PHE A 12 -14.61 10.81 19.87
N PRO A 13 -15.76 11.35 20.30
CA PRO A 13 -16.31 12.61 19.76
C PRO A 13 -15.44 13.84 20.04
N ALA A 14 -14.48 13.73 20.96
CA ALA A 14 -13.60 14.83 21.37
C ALA A 14 -12.27 14.88 20.59
N ILE A 15 -12.00 13.94 19.69
CA ILE A 15 -10.76 13.96 18.91
C ILE A 15 -10.87 15.02 17.81
N SER A 16 -9.92 15.98 17.80
CA SER A 16 -9.85 16.95 16.70
C SER A 16 -9.59 16.25 15.36
N PRO A 17 -10.16 16.75 14.25
CA PRO A 17 -9.98 16.15 12.92
C PRO A 17 -8.50 15.92 12.57
N ARG A 18 -7.65 16.88 12.87
CA ARG A 18 -6.22 16.78 12.67
C ARG A 18 -5.62 15.58 13.40
N ARG A 19 -5.91 15.43 14.72
CA ARG A 19 -5.39 14.28 15.49
C ARG A 19 -5.92 12.95 14.96
N GLY A 20 -7.17 12.90 14.53
CA GLY A 20 -7.75 11.71 13.90
C GLY A 20 -7.00 11.30 12.63
N VAL A 21 -6.65 12.26 11.77
CA VAL A 21 -5.85 12.03 10.56
C VAL A 21 -4.42 11.64 10.91
N GLU A 22 -3.78 12.32 11.87
CA GLU A 22 -2.42 11.99 12.32
C GLU A 22 -2.35 10.56 12.89
N LEU A 23 -3.27 10.18 13.76
CA LEU A 23 -3.33 8.82 14.32
C LEU A 23 -3.61 7.77 13.23
N GLY A 24 -4.49 8.08 12.28
CA GLY A 24 -4.77 7.19 11.15
C GLY A 24 -3.53 6.95 10.29
N LEU A 25 -2.79 8.01 9.92
CA LEU A 25 -1.54 7.89 9.15
C LEU A 25 -0.44 7.17 9.94
N VAL A 26 -0.30 7.45 11.23
CA VAL A 26 0.66 6.76 12.10
C VAL A 26 0.34 5.26 12.16
N ALA A 27 -0.94 4.88 12.30
CA ALA A 27 -1.34 3.48 12.29
C ALA A 27 -1.02 2.80 10.95
N VAL A 28 -1.23 3.49 9.82
CA VAL A 28 -0.86 2.99 8.48
C VAL A 28 0.65 2.78 8.39
N VAL A 29 1.46 3.78 8.79
CA VAL A 29 2.93 3.68 8.74
C VAL A 29 3.42 2.53 9.62
N ILE A 30 2.93 2.44 10.87
CA ILE A 30 3.31 1.34 11.77
C ILE A 30 2.91 -0.01 11.18
N GLY A 31 1.70 -0.14 10.65
CA GLY A 31 1.24 -1.37 9.99
C GLY A 31 2.13 -1.77 8.82
N ILE A 32 2.52 -0.82 7.96
CA ILE A 32 3.42 -1.10 6.84
C ILE A 32 4.83 -1.48 7.35
N VAL A 33 5.36 -0.79 8.35
CA VAL A 33 6.69 -1.11 8.91
C VAL A 33 6.70 -2.51 9.54
N ILE A 34 5.67 -2.88 10.29
CA ILE A 34 5.54 -4.25 10.81
C ILE A 34 5.49 -5.24 9.65
N LEU A 35 4.69 -4.97 8.63
CA LEU A 35 4.58 -5.86 7.47
C LEU A 35 5.94 -6.03 6.77
N LEU A 36 6.68 -4.93 6.55
CA LEU A 36 8.02 -4.96 5.94
C LEU A 36 9.03 -5.82 6.72
N THR A 37 8.91 -5.85 8.05
CA THR A 37 9.84 -6.59 8.92
C THR A 37 9.42 -8.05 9.17
N THR A 38 8.16 -8.38 8.93
CA THR A 38 7.61 -9.72 9.23
C THR A 38 7.24 -10.51 7.97
N LEU A 39 7.28 -9.87 6.80
CA LEU A 39 6.96 -10.52 5.53
C LEU A 39 8.16 -11.39 5.10
N ASP A 40 7.92 -12.70 5.02
CA ASP A 40 8.89 -13.70 4.58
C ASP A 40 8.18 -14.75 3.72
N VAL A 41 8.92 -15.59 2.99
CA VAL A 41 8.38 -16.68 2.13
C VAL A 41 7.45 -17.57 2.94
N ASP A 42 7.83 -17.93 4.16
CA ASP A 42 7.09 -18.81 5.06
C ASP A 42 6.15 -18.05 6.04
N ALA A 43 5.87 -16.76 5.78
CA ALA A 43 5.06 -15.96 6.69
C ALA A 43 3.65 -16.52 6.85
N SER A 44 3.28 -16.90 8.06
CA SER A 44 1.94 -17.40 8.38
C SER A 44 0.88 -16.29 8.27
N ALA A 45 -0.34 -16.65 7.90
CA ALA A 45 -1.45 -15.70 7.79
C ALA A 45 -1.69 -14.88 9.08
N SER A 46 -1.38 -15.45 10.25
CA SER A 46 -1.50 -14.76 11.54
C SER A 46 -0.57 -13.57 11.69
N VAL A 47 0.65 -13.66 11.14
CA VAL A 47 1.67 -12.59 11.19
C VAL A 47 1.24 -11.39 10.35
N VAL A 48 0.57 -11.63 9.22
CA VAL A 48 0.11 -10.60 8.29
C VAL A 48 -1.19 -9.93 8.77
N THR A 49 -2.00 -10.63 9.57
CA THR A 49 -3.31 -10.15 10.03
C THR A 49 -3.22 -8.86 10.86
N VAL A 50 -2.29 -8.80 11.81
CA VAL A 50 -2.16 -7.64 12.71
C VAL A 50 -1.77 -6.36 11.95
N PRO A 51 -0.71 -6.34 11.10
CA PRO A 51 -0.38 -5.15 10.33
C PRO A 51 -1.49 -4.75 9.36
N LEU A 52 -2.18 -5.69 8.70
CA LEU A 52 -3.31 -5.37 7.84
C LEU A 52 -4.49 -4.76 8.59
N LEU A 53 -4.77 -5.20 9.82
CA LEU A 53 -5.77 -4.58 10.69
C LEU A 53 -5.38 -3.14 11.04
N LEU A 54 -4.13 -2.87 11.39
CA LEU A 54 -3.63 -1.51 11.67
C LEU A 54 -3.78 -0.60 10.46
N ILE A 55 -3.39 -1.07 9.28
CA ILE A 55 -3.53 -0.34 8.02
C ILE A 55 -5.02 -0.05 7.75
N GLY A 56 -5.87 -1.06 7.90
CA GLY A 56 -7.33 -0.92 7.69
C GLY A 56 -8.00 0.05 8.67
N LEU A 57 -7.61 0.03 9.94
CA LEU A 57 -8.08 0.97 10.96
C LEU A 57 -7.60 2.40 10.65
N GLY A 58 -6.34 2.55 10.24
CA GLY A 58 -5.77 3.82 9.84
C GLY A 58 -6.52 4.46 8.67
N PHE A 59 -6.75 3.71 7.60
CA PHE A 59 -7.54 4.18 6.45
C PHE A 59 -8.99 4.48 6.82
N GLY A 60 -9.62 3.71 7.70
CA GLY A 60 -10.96 3.98 8.21
C GLY A 60 -11.03 5.31 8.95
N GLY A 61 -10.04 5.59 9.78
CA GLY A 61 -9.89 6.88 10.50
C GLY A 61 -9.73 8.06 9.55
N LEU A 62 -8.85 7.92 8.55
CA LEU A 62 -8.64 8.94 7.51
C LEU A 62 -9.92 9.26 6.75
N ALA A 63 -10.61 8.24 6.24
CA ALA A 63 -11.84 8.40 5.46
C ALA A 63 -12.93 9.14 6.26
N SER A 64 -13.07 8.80 7.56
CA SER A 64 -14.04 9.42 8.46
C SER A 64 -13.77 10.91 8.68
N GLN A 65 -12.52 11.28 8.93
CA GLN A 65 -12.16 12.66 9.32
C GLN A 65 -12.06 13.60 8.11
N LEU A 66 -11.46 13.16 7.01
CA LEU A 66 -11.28 13.99 5.83
C LEU A 66 -12.63 14.39 5.21
N GLY A 67 -13.57 13.44 5.13
CA GLY A 67 -14.92 13.74 4.64
C GLY A 67 -15.64 14.80 5.47
N ALA A 68 -15.60 14.66 6.80
CA ALA A 68 -16.25 15.60 7.71
C ALA A 68 -15.65 17.02 7.61
N VAL A 69 -14.32 17.14 7.55
CA VAL A 69 -13.64 18.44 7.44
C VAL A 69 -13.94 19.12 6.12
N THR A 70 -13.92 18.37 5.02
CA THR A 70 -14.12 18.92 3.68
C THR A 70 -15.51 19.51 3.52
N VAL A 71 -16.56 18.78 3.94
CA VAL A 71 -17.94 19.23 3.83
C VAL A 71 -18.24 20.39 4.81
N SER A 72 -17.69 20.36 6.02
CA SER A 72 -17.91 21.41 7.01
C SER A 72 -17.16 22.73 6.74
N ALA A 73 -16.27 22.75 5.75
CA ALA A 73 -15.48 23.93 5.38
C ALA A 73 -16.23 24.91 4.47
N VAL A 74 -17.40 24.56 3.98
CA VAL A 74 -18.20 25.34 3.02
C VAL A 74 -19.67 25.44 3.49
N PRO A 75 -20.45 26.44 3.00
CA PRO A 75 -21.90 26.50 3.23
C PRO A 75 -22.60 25.25 2.67
N ASP A 76 -23.74 24.91 3.27
CA ASP A 76 -24.52 23.71 2.93
C ASP A 76 -24.88 23.62 1.43
N GLU A 77 -25.12 24.77 0.78
CA GLU A 77 -25.44 24.84 -0.65
C GLU A 77 -24.31 24.37 -1.54
N GLN A 78 -23.04 24.51 -1.08
CA GLN A 78 -21.82 24.11 -1.82
C GLN A 78 -21.32 22.71 -1.45
N SER A 79 -21.89 22.09 -0.44
CA SER A 79 -21.47 20.77 0.05
C SER A 79 -21.47 19.67 -1.04
N PRO A 80 -22.44 19.62 -1.97
CA PRO A 80 -22.43 18.63 -3.06
C PRO A 80 -21.25 18.82 -4.03
N GLU A 81 -20.90 20.06 -4.36
CA GLU A 81 -19.79 20.38 -5.28
C GLU A 81 -18.44 19.99 -4.66
N VAL A 82 -18.25 20.33 -3.40
CA VAL A 82 -17.02 20.02 -2.66
C VAL A 82 -16.88 18.51 -2.42
N GLY A 83 -18.01 17.83 -2.15
CA GLY A 83 -18.02 16.35 -2.06
C GLY A 83 -17.62 15.69 -3.38
N GLY A 84 -18.12 16.21 -4.50
CA GLY A 84 -17.73 15.77 -5.85
C GLY A 84 -16.24 15.96 -6.13
N LEU A 85 -15.71 17.14 -5.81
CA LEU A 85 -14.29 17.46 -5.95
C LEU A 85 -13.41 16.54 -5.09
N GLN A 86 -13.79 16.33 -3.83
CA GLN A 86 -13.10 15.42 -2.92
C GLN A 86 -13.06 13.99 -3.46
N ASN A 87 -14.20 13.49 -3.95
CA ASN A 87 -14.26 12.15 -4.53
C ASN A 87 -13.36 12.05 -5.77
N THR A 88 -13.37 13.03 -6.65
CA THR A 88 -12.49 13.10 -7.82
C THR A 88 -11.02 13.08 -7.41
N ALA A 89 -10.61 13.90 -6.44
CA ALA A 89 -9.24 13.92 -5.94
C ALA A 89 -8.83 12.59 -5.32
N THR A 90 -9.74 11.92 -4.59
CA THR A 90 -9.51 10.61 -4.00
C THR A 90 -9.29 9.54 -5.08
N GLN A 91 -10.14 9.50 -6.09
CA GLN A 91 -10.03 8.53 -7.19
C GLN A 91 -8.79 8.77 -8.04
N PHE A 92 -8.45 10.03 -8.30
CA PHE A 92 -7.23 10.40 -9.01
C PHE A 92 -5.97 9.98 -8.22
N GLY A 93 -5.94 10.27 -6.92
CA GLY A 93 -4.85 9.83 -6.03
C GLY A 93 -4.72 8.31 -5.95
N ALA A 94 -5.86 7.59 -5.87
CA ALA A 94 -5.87 6.13 -5.87
C ALA A 94 -5.31 5.56 -7.19
N SER A 95 -5.69 6.12 -8.33
CA SER A 95 -5.20 5.68 -9.64
C SER A 95 -3.69 5.88 -9.78
N ILE A 96 -3.18 7.06 -9.43
CA ILE A 96 -1.74 7.34 -9.46
C ILE A 96 -0.99 6.45 -8.46
N GLY A 97 -1.51 6.31 -7.23
CA GLY A 97 -0.88 5.49 -6.19
C GLY A 97 -0.78 4.03 -6.61
N THR A 98 -1.83 3.47 -7.18
CA THR A 98 -1.85 2.09 -7.69
C THR A 98 -0.87 1.91 -8.84
N ALA A 99 -0.84 2.85 -9.79
CA ALA A 99 0.08 2.79 -10.93
C ALA A 99 1.55 2.84 -10.48
N LEU A 100 1.89 3.76 -9.56
CA LEU A 100 3.25 3.88 -9.01
C LEU A 100 3.65 2.64 -8.22
N ALA A 101 2.79 2.16 -7.33
CA ALA A 101 3.07 0.95 -6.54
C ALA A 101 3.26 -0.27 -7.44
N GLY A 102 2.40 -0.44 -8.47
CA GLY A 102 2.53 -1.52 -9.45
C GLY A 102 3.81 -1.42 -10.28
N ALA A 103 4.16 -0.23 -10.75
CA ALA A 103 5.40 -0.01 -11.51
C ALA A 103 6.64 -0.36 -10.68
N ILE A 104 6.69 0.08 -9.42
CA ILE A 104 7.82 -0.24 -8.53
C ILE A 104 7.86 -1.73 -8.20
N LEU A 105 6.70 -2.35 -7.93
CA LEU A 105 6.62 -3.78 -7.68
C LEU A 105 7.22 -4.58 -8.85
N ILE A 106 6.76 -4.33 -10.07
CA ILE A 106 7.23 -5.05 -11.26
C ILE A 106 8.72 -4.78 -11.53
N THR A 107 9.15 -3.52 -11.47
CA THR A 107 10.55 -3.16 -11.72
C THR A 107 11.48 -3.79 -10.69
N SER A 108 11.12 -3.72 -9.41
CA SER A 108 11.92 -4.31 -8.32
C SER A 108 11.94 -5.83 -8.41
N LEU A 109 10.79 -6.47 -8.68
CA LEU A 109 10.70 -7.91 -8.89
C LEU A 109 11.62 -8.35 -10.02
N THR A 110 11.54 -7.72 -11.18
CA THR A 110 12.37 -8.05 -12.34
C THR A 110 13.85 -7.89 -12.03
N ALA A 111 14.25 -6.78 -11.41
CA ALA A 111 15.63 -6.53 -11.05
C ALA A 111 16.15 -7.54 -10.02
N SER A 112 15.34 -7.85 -8.99
CA SER A 112 15.70 -8.82 -7.95
C SER A 112 15.86 -10.23 -8.53
N PHE A 113 14.91 -10.66 -9.36
CA PHE A 113 14.95 -11.98 -10.01
C PHE A 113 16.18 -12.13 -10.90
N LEU A 114 16.44 -11.17 -11.81
CA LEU A 114 17.61 -11.23 -12.69
C LEU A 114 18.92 -11.19 -11.91
N SER A 115 18.99 -10.41 -10.84
CA SER A 115 20.16 -10.35 -9.97
C SER A 115 20.34 -11.67 -9.21
N GLY A 116 19.25 -12.26 -8.71
CA GLY A 116 19.26 -13.53 -7.99
C GLY A 116 19.77 -14.66 -8.86
N ILE A 117 19.14 -14.92 -10.01
CA ILE A 117 19.57 -15.98 -10.93
C ILE A 117 20.99 -15.77 -11.48
N ALA A 118 21.44 -14.52 -11.66
CA ALA A 118 22.81 -14.25 -12.13
C ALA A 118 23.88 -14.51 -11.07
N GLN A 119 23.53 -14.44 -9.79
CA GLN A 119 24.44 -14.68 -8.67
C GLN A 119 24.32 -16.10 -8.11
N ASN A 120 23.31 -16.84 -8.50
CA ASN A 120 23.09 -18.21 -8.02
C ASN A 120 23.99 -19.19 -8.78
N PRO A 121 24.94 -19.90 -8.10
CA PRO A 121 25.86 -20.81 -8.74
C PRO A 121 25.19 -22.06 -9.34
N ASP A 122 23.98 -22.38 -8.90
CA ASP A 122 23.19 -23.53 -9.37
C ASP A 122 22.41 -23.21 -10.65
N VAL A 123 22.38 -21.93 -11.08
CA VAL A 123 21.70 -21.49 -12.30
C VAL A 123 22.72 -21.29 -13.43
N PRO A 124 22.62 -22.06 -14.54
CA PRO A 124 23.53 -21.90 -15.68
C PRO A 124 23.40 -20.51 -16.34
N PRO A 125 24.53 -19.98 -16.91
CA PRO A 125 24.51 -18.68 -17.61
C PRO A 125 23.53 -18.61 -18.79
N GLU A 126 23.26 -19.76 -19.43
CA GLU A 126 22.31 -19.89 -20.53
C GLU A 126 20.89 -19.56 -20.08
N VAL A 127 20.46 -20.06 -18.90
CA VAL A 127 19.16 -19.79 -18.29
C VAL A 127 19.04 -18.30 -17.96
N THR A 128 20.08 -17.72 -17.37
CA THR A 128 20.13 -16.28 -17.07
C THR A 128 20.02 -15.43 -18.34
N SER A 129 20.72 -15.82 -19.41
CA SER A 129 20.67 -15.10 -20.68
C SER A 129 19.29 -15.17 -21.32
N GLN A 130 18.63 -16.32 -21.29
CA GLN A 130 17.28 -16.51 -21.79
C GLN A 130 16.26 -15.70 -20.97
N ALA A 131 16.34 -15.75 -19.65
CA ALA A 131 15.50 -14.96 -18.76
C ALA A 131 15.61 -13.45 -19.04
N ASN A 132 16.83 -12.93 -19.30
CA ASN A 132 17.02 -11.53 -19.67
C ASN A 132 16.27 -11.15 -20.97
N VAL A 133 16.28 -12.02 -21.98
CA VAL A 133 15.57 -11.79 -23.26
C VAL A 133 14.06 -11.82 -23.05
N GLU A 134 13.56 -12.80 -22.35
CA GLU A 134 12.13 -12.97 -22.11
C GLU A 134 11.56 -11.83 -21.26
N LEU A 135 12.24 -11.44 -20.18
CA LEU A 135 11.82 -10.34 -19.32
C LEU A 135 11.90 -8.97 -20.01
N ALA A 136 12.84 -8.78 -20.95
CA ALA A 136 12.90 -7.58 -21.77
C ALA A 136 11.65 -7.42 -22.67
N ASN A 137 10.99 -8.51 -23.02
CA ASN A 137 9.75 -8.53 -23.77
C ASN A 137 8.49 -8.32 -22.89
N GLY A 138 8.66 -8.13 -21.57
CA GLY A 138 7.58 -7.79 -20.67
C GLY A 138 6.79 -8.99 -20.18
N ILE A 139 7.45 -10.04 -19.71
CA ILE A 139 6.76 -11.18 -19.09
C ILE A 139 6.02 -10.69 -17.85
N PRO A 140 4.72 -11.02 -17.75
CA PRO A 140 3.93 -10.71 -16.58
C PRO A 140 4.40 -11.52 -15.37
N PHE A 141 3.98 -11.08 -14.20
CA PHE A 141 4.10 -11.79 -12.95
C PHE A 141 3.68 -13.26 -13.12
N ILE A 142 4.66 -14.18 -13.14
CA ILE A 142 4.44 -15.62 -13.31
C ILE A 142 4.32 -16.28 -11.93
N SER A 143 3.40 -17.22 -11.77
CA SER A 143 3.31 -18.01 -10.55
C SER A 143 4.44 -19.04 -10.50
N ASP A 144 4.79 -19.49 -9.29
CA ASP A 144 5.85 -20.50 -9.10
C ASP A 144 5.50 -21.82 -9.82
N ALA A 145 4.22 -22.22 -9.79
CA ALA A 145 3.74 -23.40 -10.49
C ALA A 145 3.84 -23.29 -12.02
N ASP A 146 3.53 -22.11 -12.57
CA ASP A 146 3.64 -21.88 -14.02
C ASP A 146 5.12 -21.83 -14.44
N LEU A 147 5.98 -21.21 -13.61
CA LEU A 147 7.40 -21.15 -13.83
C LEU A 147 8.05 -22.55 -13.77
N GLU A 148 7.68 -23.35 -12.78
CA GLU A 148 8.11 -24.75 -12.66
C GLU A 148 7.73 -25.56 -13.89
N THR A 149 6.47 -25.43 -14.34
CA THR A 149 5.97 -26.12 -15.54
C THR A 149 6.77 -25.71 -16.78
N ALA A 150 6.99 -24.41 -16.98
CA ALA A 150 7.73 -23.89 -18.13
C ALA A 150 9.19 -24.38 -18.14
N LEU A 151 9.84 -24.42 -16.98
CA LEU A 151 11.21 -24.92 -16.85
C LEU A 151 11.32 -26.43 -17.11
N GLN A 152 10.33 -27.21 -16.63
CA GLN A 152 10.27 -28.66 -16.91
C GLN A 152 10.05 -28.94 -18.40
N GLU A 153 9.14 -28.19 -19.05
CA GLU A 153 8.90 -28.28 -20.51
C GLU A 153 10.15 -27.90 -21.32
N ALA A 154 10.95 -26.94 -20.83
CA ALA A 154 12.23 -26.56 -21.41
C ALA A 154 13.35 -27.59 -21.16
N GLY A 155 13.08 -28.65 -20.38
CA GLY A 155 14.05 -29.71 -20.09
C GLY A 155 15.06 -29.34 -19.00
N ALA A 156 14.79 -28.35 -18.15
CA ALA A 156 15.63 -28.01 -17.01
C ALA A 156 15.68 -29.17 -16.00
N SER A 157 16.84 -29.36 -15.36
CA SER A 157 16.96 -30.35 -14.30
C SER A 157 16.18 -29.94 -13.07
N PRO A 158 15.73 -30.87 -12.21
CA PRO A 158 15.01 -30.52 -10.98
C PRO A 158 15.76 -29.54 -10.07
N ALA A 159 17.09 -29.63 -10.03
CA ALA A 159 17.93 -28.73 -9.23
C ALA A 159 17.89 -27.28 -9.79
N ILE A 160 17.99 -27.13 -11.10
CA ILE A 160 17.88 -25.80 -11.76
C ILE A 160 16.48 -25.24 -11.58
N THR A 161 15.46 -26.07 -11.77
CA THR A 161 14.06 -25.66 -11.60
C THR A 161 13.83 -25.11 -10.19
N GLN A 162 14.25 -25.84 -9.17
CA GLN A 162 14.11 -25.40 -7.79
C GLN A 162 14.87 -24.09 -7.52
N ALA A 163 16.13 -23.99 -7.96
CA ALA A 163 16.92 -22.78 -7.77
C ALA A 163 16.26 -21.54 -8.41
N VAL A 164 15.70 -21.68 -9.61
CA VAL A 164 15.02 -20.55 -10.29
C VAL A 164 13.71 -20.20 -9.63
N VAL A 165 12.94 -21.18 -9.14
CA VAL A 165 11.69 -20.95 -8.40
C VAL A 165 11.97 -20.24 -7.08
N ASP A 166 12.98 -20.67 -6.31
CA ASP A 166 13.37 -20.02 -5.05
C ASP A 166 13.74 -18.54 -5.28
N GLU A 167 14.47 -18.22 -6.36
CA GLU A 167 14.78 -16.85 -6.75
C GLU A 167 13.53 -16.05 -7.16
N ASN A 168 12.55 -16.68 -7.79
CA ASN A 168 11.28 -16.05 -8.13
C ASN A 168 10.47 -15.71 -6.87
N GLU A 169 10.40 -16.60 -5.90
CA GLU A 169 9.75 -16.36 -4.61
C GLU A 169 10.38 -15.18 -3.87
N GLN A 170 11.72 -15.17 -3.79
CA GLN A 170 12.46 -14.09 -3.15
C GLN A 170 12.26 -12.75 -3.88
N ALA A 171 12.32 -12.76 -5.20
CA ALA A 171 12.11 -11.57 -6.03
C ALA A 171 10.71 -10.97 -5.85
N ARG A 172 9.68 -11.82 -5.69
CA ARG A 172 8.30 -11.38 -5.41
C ARG A 172 8.19 -10.68 -4.06
N LEU A 173 8.88 -11.20 -3.03
CA LEU A 173 8.94 -10.54 -1.72
C LEU A 173 9.64 -9.19 -1.81
N ASP A 174 10.76 -9.10 -2.51
CA ASP A 174 11.52 -7.86 -2.67
C ASP A 174 10.74 -6.81 -3.46
N GLY A 175 10.02 -7.23 -4.49
CA GLY A 175 9.08 -6.38 -5.22
C GLY A 175 8.00 -5.82 -4.32
N LEU A 176 7.36 -6.68 -3.52
CA LEU A 176 6.32 -6.30 -2.57
C LEU A 176 6.86 -5.37 -1.48
N ARG A 177 8.03 -5.68 -0.91
CA ARG A 177 8.70 -4.82 0.07
C ARG A 177 9.00 -3.43 -0.50
N SER A 178 9.47 -3.36 -1.74
CA SER A 178 9.77 -2.09 -2.43
C SER A 178 8.51 -1.25 -2.64
N ALA A 179 7.41 -1.87 -3.06
CA ALA A 179 6.11 -1.18 -3.21
C ALA A 179 5.57 -0.70 -1.86
N LEU A 180 5.65 -1.52 -0.82
CA LEU A 180 5.25 -1.16 0.54
C LEU A 180 6.11 -0.02 1.10
N ALA A 181 7.42 -0.02 0.85
CA ALA A 181 8.32 1.05 1.27
C ALA A 181 7.96 2.39 0.60
N LEU A 182 7.58 2.38 -0.69
CA LEU A 182 7.05 3.56 -1.35
C LEU A 182 5.76 4.06 -0.68
N LEU A 183 4.82 3.16 -0.38
CA LEU A 183 3.56 3.53 0.28
C LEU A 183 3.82 4.10 1.69
N ALA A 184 4.77 3.53 2.43
CA ALA A 184 5.20 4.08 3.72
C ALA A 184 5.79 5.49 3.57
N LEU A 185 6.64 5.71 2.57
CA LEU A 185 7.19 7.02 2.27
C LEU A 185 6.10 8.05 1.97
N ILE A 186 5.14 7.69 1.13
CA ILE A 186 3.99 8.56 0.82
C ILE A 186 3.19 8.88 2.09
N ALA A 187 2.94 7.89 2.95
CA ALA A 187 2.21 8.09 4.21
C ALA A 187 2.98 9.00 5.18
N VAL A 188 4.31 8.87 5.27
CA VAL A 188 5.18 9.76 6.07
C VAL A 188 5.16 11.19 5.52
N VAL A 189 5.24 11.35 4.20
CA VAL A 189 5.10 12.67 3.56
C VAL A 189 3.73 13.26 3.84
N ALA A 190 2.66 12.48 3.71
CA ALA A 190 1.30 12.91 4.04
C ALA A 190 1.19 13.34 5.51
N LEU A 191 1.83 12.61 6.44
CA LEU A 191 1.86 12.97 7.87
C LEU A 191 2.49 14.34 8.10
N PHE A 192 3.51 14.72 7.34
CA PHE A 192 4.10 16.05 7.43
C PHE A 192 3.13 17.16 7.05
N PHE A 193 2.23 16.90 6.10
CA PHE A 193 1.22 17.85 5.65
C PHE A 193 -0.02 17.94 6.56
N THR A 194 -0.20 17.05 7.53
CA THR A 194 -1.35 17.08 8.48
C THR A 194 -1.38 18.36 9.31
N ARG A 195 -0.23 19.02 9.50
CA ARG A 195 -0.13 20.30 10.19
C ARG A 195 -0.96 21.42 9.56
N ARG A 196 -1.39 21.26 8.31
CA ARG A 196 -2.26 22.21 7.59
C ARG A 196 -3.76 21.94 7.82
N ILE A 197 -4.11 20.83 8.45
CA ILE A 197 -5.50 20.49 8.78
C ILE A 197 -5.94 21.30 10.00
N PRO A 198 -7.12 21.92 9.99
CA PRO A 198 -7.62 22.68 11.14
C PRO A 198 -7.87 21.76 12.35
N ASP A 199 -7.59 22.28 13.56
CA ASP A 199 -7.80 21.55 14.81
C ASP A 199 -9.28 21.46 15.22
N ARG A 200 -10.15 22.32 14.67
CA ARG A 200 -11.59 22.33 14.93
C ARG A 200 -12.34 22.17 13.60
N GLN A 201 -13.49 21.51 13.66
CA GLN A 201 -14.38 21.47 12.51
C GLN A 201 -14.86 22.90 12.19
N PRO A 202 -14.67 23.40 10.97
CA PRO A 202 -15.28 24.66 10.54
C PRO A 202 -16.80 24.50 10.72
N GLY A 203 -17.47 25.50 11.25
CA GLY A 203 -18.92 25.47 11.54
C GLY A 203 -19.32 25.09 12.98
N ALA A 204 -18.48 24.42 13.76
CA ALA A 204 -18.78 24.14 15.17
C ALA A 204 -18.84 25.41 16.05
N ALA A 205 -18.29 26.52 15.58
CA ALA A 205 -18.29 27.80 16.29
C ALA A 205 -19.63 28.56 16.20
N VAL A 206 -20.51 28.22 15.25
CA VAL A 206 -21.78 28.94 15.04
C VAL A 206 -22.88 28.39 15.94
N ALA A 207 -22.80 27.15 16.38
CA ALA A 207 -23.85 26.54 17.24
C ALA A 207 -23.76 26.94 18.72
N GLY A 208 -22.72 27.60 19.17
CA GLY A 208 -22.51 28.03 20.56
C GLY A 208 -22.80 29.52 20.86
N GLY A 209 -23.20 30.29 19.84
CA GLY A 209 -23.30 31.74 19.92
C GLY A 209 -24.72 32.33 19.94
N SER A 210 -25.77 31.52 19.96
CA SER A 210 -27.17 32.03 20.04
C SER A 210 -27.82 31.61 21.35
N SER A 211 -27.48 32.32 22.42
CA SER A 211 -28.39 32.48 23.57
C SER A 211 -28.41 33.96 23.94
N PRO A 212 -29.56 34.61 23.86
CA PRO A 212 -29.76 35.98 24.40
C PRO A 212 -29.72 35.99 25.90
#